data_d70c2129e7ffa3eeabfd3194cadcc0f5
#
_entry.id   d70c2129e7ffa3eeabfd3194cadcc0f5
#
_cell.length_a   1.000
_cell.length_b   1.000
_cell.length_c   1.000
_cell.angle_alpha   90.00
_cell.angle_beta   90.00
_cell.angle_gamma   90.00
#
_symmetry.space_group_name_H-M   'P 1'
#
loop_
_entity.id
_entity.type
_entity.pdbx_description
1 polymer ?
#
loop_
_entity_poly.entity_id
_entity_poly.type
_entity_poly.pdbx_seq_one_letter_code
_entity_poly.pdbx_strand_id
1 'polypeptide(L)'
;MLTARRERLFSLSFLSLLIFLGASGSPVPLLQKSPAATPRYNGTFRIKGYLTPFRQDFDPAAASAYFICEQLYDGLVKFDSHFNLVPSLAEYWTVSDGGTRITFYLRQGVRFHNGRELTADDVKYSLERLVKKRPGNTYYQYFTRKVVGAEEYWQGKASEVTGFRVVDKSTFEIRWTRPFVSGLYLLGMYYCKILPKDLLESQGRGFFQKPVGTGPYKFAEWIRSRRLDILGVGLERNPYYFGKRPYLSAIEYSPYFTDDQFEEGSVHMISVTSERILRKRYQILENNTLKTFFLALSCDIPPLNQPEVRKALTLGLDKARLAEAYDTLPYLHQVLDNYIPPLLPGFFPKAVSPFTDTDTAKLLLDRRLPESGRMNLTLTLLFATPRTEASSRFARELERQLEAMKIRLDVKYLRKPEDIRDVRGPYLKFLEYTMDFPDPENIIVPLYHSRSIINELNGRYGSPRLDDLLEQSEVEPSWGKRAGLFREIEKILYEEVPSIPLFSERVRIALLPQVRGVSLPAMGFIFLDVKDIWLED
;
A
#
# COMPACT_ATOMS: atom_id res chain seq x y z
N MET A 1 -62.49 -17.46 8.02
CA MET A 1 -63.29 -16.96 6.90
C MET A 1 -62.30 -16.29 5.99
N LEU A 2 -61.87 -17.01 4.93
CA LEU A 2 -62.31 -16.96 3.56
C LEU A 2 -62.06 -15.57 2.97
N THR A 3 -61.28 -15.32 1.89
CA THR A 3 -61.07 -16.07 0.63
C THR A 3 -59.87 -15.49 -0.14
N ALA A 4 -59.21 -16.36 -0.84
CA ALA A 4 -58.23 -16.14 -1.92
C ALA A 4 -58.87 -15.57 -3.22
N ARG A 5 -58.03 -14.96 -4.07
CA ARG A 5 -58.06 -14.93 -5.55
C ARG A 5 -56.78 -14.28 -6.03
N ARG A 6 -55.84 -14.98 -6.67
CA ARG A 6 -55.68 -15.50 -8.04
C ARG A 6 -55.64 -14.45 -9.15
N GLU A 7 -54.44 -14.35 -9.73
CA GLU A 7 -54.08 -14.34 -11.16
C GLU A 7 -54.40 -13.12 -12.05
N ARG A 8 -53.41 -12.59 -12.74
CA ARG A 8 -53.11 -12.92 -14.16
C ARG A 8 -51.85 -12.23 -14.70
N LEU A 9 -51.06 -13.04 -15.35
CA LEU A 9 -49.98 -12.72 -16.30
C LEU A 9 -50.46 -11.80 -17.44
N PHE A 10 -49.61 -10.84 -17.85
CA PHE A 10 -49.61 -10.33 -19.22
C PHE A 10 -48.21 -10.36 -19.78
N SER A 11 -47.97 -11.29 -20.68
CA SER A 11 -46.84 -11.33 -21.60
C SER A 11 -47.18 -10.43 -22.80
N LEU A 12 -46.30 -9.48 -23.12
CA LEU A 12 -46.33 -8.77 -24.40
C LEU A 12 -45.06 -9.09 -25.17
N SER A 13 -45.21 -9.98 -26.14
CA SER A 13 -44.24 -10.26 -27.18
C SER A 13 -44.19 -9.10 -28.17
N PHE A 14 -43.03 -8.44 -28.31
CA PHE A 14 -42.76 -7.58 -29.47
C PHE A 14 -41.90 -8.36 -30.46
N LEU A 15 -42.57 -8.75 -31.57
CA LEU A 15 -41.97 -9.35 -32.75
C LEU A 15 -41.48 -8.19 -33.64
N SER A 16 -40.17 -7.94 -33.68
CA SER A 16 -39.59 -7.02 -34.65
C SER A 16 -39.01 -7.81 -35.82
N LEU A 17 -39.58 -7.60 -36.96
CA LEU A 17 -39.22 -8.14 -38.28
C LEU A 17 -37.90 -7.46 -38.72
N LEU A 18 -36.79 -8.19 -38.75
CA LEU A 18 -35.53 -7.76 -39.34
C LEU A 18 -35.41 -8.31 -40.75
N ILE A 19 -35.44 -7.41 -41.72
CA ILE A 19 -35.17 -7.68 -43.14
C ILE A 19 -33.70 -8.03 -43.32
N PHE A 20 -33.40 -9.26 -43.76
CA PHE A 20 -32.07 -9.69 -44.18
C PHE A 20 -31.76 -9.14 -45.57
N LEU A 21 -30.81 -8.18 -45.61
CA LEU A 21 -30.05 -7.90 -46.84
C LEU A 21 -28.78 -8.75 -46.79
N GLY A 22 -28.65 -9.67 -47.69
CA GLY A 22 -27.51 -10.56 -47.83
C GLY A 22 -26.24 -9.83 -48.16
N ALA A 23 -25.26 -9.93 -47.26
CA ALA A 23 -23.85 -9.72 -47.55
C ALA A 23 -23.14 -11.04 -47.27
N SER A 24 -22.54 -11.62 -48.30
CA SER A 24 -21.68 -12.80 -48.24
C SER A 24 -20.38 -12.47 -47.51
N GLY A 25 -20.42 -12.51 -46.19
CA GLY A 25 -19.24 -12.45 -45.34
C GLY A 25 -18.85 -13.86 -44.90
N SER A 26 -17.64 -14.29 -45.20
CA SER A 26 -17.06 -15.53 -44.69
C SER A 26 -17.20 -15.58 -43.16
N PRO A 27 -17.53 -16.72 -42.55
CA PRO A 27 -17.65 -16.82 -41.11
C PRO A 27 -16.30 -16.52 -40.48
N VAL A 28 -16.27 -15.47 -39.65
CA VAL A 28 -15.14 -15.22 -38.73
C VAL A 28 -15.01 -16.47 -37.87
N PRO A 29 -13.85 -17.13 -37.84
CA PRO A 29 -13.69 -18.30 -36.98
C PRO A 29 -13.90 -17.86 -35.54
N LEU A 30 -14.92 -18.42 -34.88
CA LEU A 30 -15.07 -18.36 -33.44
C LEU A 30 -13.75 -18.83 -32.85
N LEU A 31 -13.01 -17.90 -32.22
CA LEU A 31 -11.84 -18.23 -31.38
C LEU A 31 -12.31 -19.32 -30.41
N GLN A 32 -11.99 -20.57 -30.73
CA GLN A 32 -12.13 -21.65 -29.76
C GLN A 32 -11.36 -21.25 -28.52
N LYS A 33 -12.07 -20.99 -27.43
CA LYS A 33 -11.42 -20.88 -26.10
C LYS A 33 -10.61 -22.15 -25.93
N SER A 34 -9.30 -22.04 -25.96
CA SER A 34 -8.41 -23.13 -25.57
C SER A 34 -8.92 -23.69 -24.24
N PRO A 35 -8.98 -25.03 -24.07
CA PRO A 35 -9.39 -25.61 -22.81
C PRO A 35 -8.56 -24.98 -21.70
N ALA A 36 -9.21 -24.58 -20.60
CA ALA A 36 -8.53 -23.97 -19.47
C ALA A 36 -7.43 -24.92 -19.00
N ALA A 37 -6.18 -24.48 -19.11
CA ALA A 37 -5.04 -25.31 -18.73
C ALA A 37 -5.16 -25.70 -17.25
N THR A 38 -4.97 -26.98 -16.95
CA THR A 38 -5.10 -27.51 -15.58
C THR A 38 -3.84 -27.20 -14.79
N PRO A 39 -3.94 -26.59 -13.59
CA PRO A 39 -2.79 -26.30 -12.76
C PRO A 39 -1.96 -27.54 -12.43
N ARG A 40 -0.63 -27.41 -12.49
CA ARG A 40 0.32 -28.50 -12.19
C ARG A 40 1.07 -28.26 -10.89
N TYR A 41 1.35 -29.33 -10.17
CA TYR A 41 2.02 -29.31 -8.85
C TYR A 41 3.52 -29.58 -8.97
N ASN A 42 4.25 -28.71 -9.64
CA ASN A 42 5.73 -28.83 -9.70
C ASN A 42 6.37 -27.55 -10.24
N GLY A 43 7.70 -27.55 -10.30
CA GLY A 43 8.49 -26.48 -10.90
C GLY A 43 9.05 -25.49 -9.89
N THR A 44 10.12 -24.82 -10.33
CA THR A 44 10.78 -23.74 -9.59
C THR A 44 10.45 -22.42 -10.25
N PHE A 45 9.90 -21.48 -9.50
CA PHE A 45 9.54 -20.15 -9.97
C PHE A 45 10.64 -19.16 -9.61
N ARG A 46 11.29 -18.56 -10.63
CA ARG A 46 12.38 -17.61 -10.47
C ARG A 46 11.90 -16.19 -10.63
N ILE A 47 12.18 -15.36 -9.63
CA ILE A 47 11.70 -13.99 -9.52
C ILE A 47 12.88 -13.04 -9.37
N LYS A 48 12.96 -12.02 -10.25
CA LYS A 48 13.87 -10.90 -10.05
C LYS A 48 13.31 -9.95 -9.00
N GLY A 49 14.01 -9.84 -7.87
CA GLY A 49 13.70 -8.87 -6.82
C GLY A 49 14.10 -7.44 -7.20
N TYR A 50 13.68 -6.47 -6.40
CA TYR A 50 13.93 -5.04 -6.64
C TYR A 50 14.84 -4.40 -5.58
N LEU A 51 15.13 -5.09 -4.46
CA LEU A 51 15.97 -4.54 -3.38
C LEU A 51 17.42 -4.95 -3.53
N THR A 52 18.29 -3.99 -3.80
CA THR A 52 19.73 -4.16 -3.79
C THR A 52 20.39 -3.21 -2.78
N PRO A 53 21.43 -3.66 -2.00
CA PRO A 53 21.93 -5.03 -1.91
C PRO A 53 20.92 -5.98 -1.23
N PHE A 54 20.97 -7.27 -1.59
CA PHE A 54 20.14 -8.28 -0.95
C PHE A 54 20.50 -8.42 0.53
N ARG A 55 19.49 -8.25 1.40
CA ARG A 55 19.69 -8.38 2.85
C ARG A 55 19.31 -9.77 3.32
N GLN A 56 20.17 -10.36 4.15
CA GLN A 56 20.00 -11.68 4.75
C GLN A 56 19.23 -11.65 6.07
N ASP A 57 18.32 -10.70 6.22
CA ASP A 57 17.53 -10.52 7.43
C ASP A 57 16.05 -10.63 7.06
N PHE A 58 15.41 -11.74 7.41
CA PHE A 58 14.00 -11.99 7.19
C PHE A 58 13.15 -11.64 8.42
N ASP A 59 13.59 -10.69 9.22
CA ASP A 59 12.76 -10.10 10.27
C ASP A 59 11.62 -9.30 9.62
N PRO A 60 10.34 -9.70 9.80
CA PRO A 60 9.21 -8.96 9.25
C PRO A 60 9.17 -7.49 9.72
N ALA A 61 9.75 -7.21 10.90
CA ALA A 61 9.83 -5.87 11.47
C ALA A 61 11.11 -5.10 11.10
N ALA A 62 11.95 -5.60 10.20
CA ALA A 62 13.19 -4.93 9.77
C ALA A 62 13.12 -4.28 8.37
N ALA A 63 11.94 -4.29 7.73
CA ALA A 63 11.66 -3.58 6.49
C ALA A 63 12.57 -3.89 5.28
N SER A 64 13.09 -5.12 5.14
CA SER A 64 14.08 -5.40 4.09
C SER A 64 13.73 -6.52 3.11
N ALA A 65 12.82 -7.42 3.44
CA ALA A 65 12.52 -8.59 2.61
C ALA A 65 11.03 -8.99 2.68
N TYR A 66 10.15 -8.02 2.60
CA TYR A 66 8.70 -8.18 2.78
C TYR A 66 8.10 -9.30 1.94
N PHE A 67 8.41 -9.35 0.64
CA PHE A 67 7.93 -10.40 -0.25
C PHE A 67 8.28 -11.80 0.26
N ILE A 68 9.52 -11.99 0.74
CA ILE A 68 9.98 -13.27 1.29
C ILE A 68 9.27 -13.58 2.61
N CYS A 69 9.08 -12.57 3.46
CA CYS A 69 8.36 -12.71 4.72
C CYS A 69 6.91 -13.14 4.51
N GLU A 70 6.23 -12.66 3.45
CA GLU A 70 4.87 -13.10 3.10
C GLU A 70 4.81 -14.59 2.70
N GLN A 71 5.90 -15.14 2.15
CA GLN A 71 5.96 -16.56 1.80
C GLN A 71 6.34 -17.45 3.00
N LEU A 72 7.09 -16.91 3.97
CA LEU A 72 7.62 -17.65 5.13
C LEU A 72 6.66 -17.65 6.33
N TYR A 73 5.89 -16.58 6.52
CA TYR A 73 5.12 -16.37 7.75
C TYR A 73 3.67 -15.99 7.46
N ASP A 74 2.76 -16.40 8.35
CA ASP A 74 1.40 -15.91 8.38
C ASP A 74 1.16 -14.97 9.56
N GLY A 75 0.17 -14.06 9.41
CA GLY A 75 -0.39 -13.27 10.49
C GLY A 75 -1.69 -13.88 11.04
N LEU A 76 -2.31 -13.24 12.02
CA LEU A 76 -3.65 -13.61 12.49
C LEU A 76 -4.68 -13.53 11.37
N VAL A 77 -4.60 -12.47 10.61
CA VAL A 77 -5.42 -12.15 9.44
C VAL A 77 -4.52 -11.76 8.28
N LYS A 78 -5.05 -11.70 7.06
CA LYS A 78 -4.32 -11.24 5.87
C LYS A 78 -5.26 -10.54 4.89
N PHE A 79 -4.69 -9.88 3.89
CA PHE A 79 -5.46 -9.30 2.79
C PHE A 79 -5.55 -10.27 1.61
N ASP A 80 -6.71 -10.27 0.95
CA ASP A 80 -6.83 -10.83 -0.39
C ASP A 80 -6.37 -9.80 -1.46
N SER A 81 -6.43 -10.19 -2.75
CA SER A 81 -6.03 -9.31 -3.86
C SER A 81 -6.92 -8.06 -4.02
N HIS A 82 -8.07 -8.00 -3.36
CA HIS A 82 -9.04 -6.90 -3.38
C HIS A 82 -9.05 -6.08 -2.09
N PHE A 83 -8.04 -6.22 -1.24
CA PHE A 83 -7.95 -5.60 0.09
C PHE A 83 -8.99 -6.04 1.12
N ASN A 84 -9.75 -7.08 0.87
CA ASN A 84 -10.59 -7.63 1.91
C ASN A 84 -9.74 -8.32 2.97
N LEU A 85 -10.06 -8.04 4.23
CA LEU A 85 -9.45 -8.73 5.34
C LEU A 85 -10.05 -10.12 5.47
N VAL A 86 -9.21 -11.14 5.39
CA VAL A 86 -9.63 -12.54 5.43
C VAL A 86 -8.93 -13.31 6.56
N PRO A 87 -9.53 -14.39 7.10
CA PRO A 87 -8.91 -15.26 8.06
C PRO A 87 -7.57 -15.85 7.58
N SER A 88 -6.57 -15.92 8.49
CA SER A 88 -5.29 -16.60 8.25
C SER A 88 -5.02 -17.58 9.38
N LEU A 89 -4.10 -17.32 10.33
CA LEU A 89 -3.91 -18.17 11.51
C LEU A 89 -5.12 -18.17 12.44
N ALA A 90 -5.83 -17.05 12.55
CA ALA A 90 -7.16 -17.04 13.15
C ALA A 90 -8.17 -17.63 12.15
N GLU A 91 -8.99 -18.57 12.60
CA GLU A 91 -10.10 -19.10 11.84
C GLU A 91 -11.25 -18.10 11.76
N TYR A 92 -11.49 -17.39 12.86
CA TYR A 92 -12.41 -16.26 12.95
C TYR A 92 -12.03 -15.39 14.15
N TRP A 93 -12.71 -14.27 14.28
CA TRP A 93 -12.58 -13.37 15.44
C TRP A 93 -13.92 -12.75 15.80
N THR A 94 -14.04 -12.28 17.04
CA THR A 94 -15.20 -11.54 17.53
C THR A 94 -14.77 -10.17 18.06
N VAL A 95 -15.65 -9.19 17.92
CA VAL A 95 -15.47 -7.83 18.43
C VAL A 95 -16.51 -7.62 19.53
N SER A 96 -16.09 -7.18 20.70
CA SER A 96 -16.94 -6.94 21.88
C SER A 96 -16.55 -5.65 22.61
N ASP A 97 -17.21 -5.38 23.72
CA ASP A 97 -16.97 -4.20 24.57
C ASP A 97 -16.96 -2.88 23.78
N GLY A 98 -17.96 -2.72 22.88
CA GLY A 98 -18.08 -1.53 22.06
C GLY A 98 -16.92 -1.32 21.07
N GLY A 99 -16.21 -2.37 20.65
CA GLY A 99 -15.09 -2.29 19.71
C GLY A 99 -13.71 -2.21 20.38
N THR A 100 -13.64 -2.23 21.71
CA THR A 100 -12.36 -2.17 22.44
C THR A 100 -11.72 -3.53 22.68
N ARG A 101 -12.41 -4.63 22.40
CA ARG A 101 -11.89 -5.99 22.55
C ARG A 101 -12.07 -6.76 21.26
N ILE A 102 -10.99 -7.40 20.79
CA ILE A 102 -11.02 -8.37 19.69
C ILE A 102 -10.48 -9.69 20.22
N THR A 103 -11.27 -10.76 20.09
CA THR A 103 -10.87 -12.12 20.45
C THR A 103 -10.67 -12.95 19.19
N PHE A 104 -9.48 -13.48 19.01
CA PHE A 104 -9.09 -14.33 17.88
C PHE A 104 -9.11 -15.79 18.30
N TYR A 105 -9.74 -16.64 17.49
CA TYR A 105 -9.78 -18.08 17.65
C TYR A 105 -8.86 -18.70 16.60
N LEU A 106 -7.74 -19.27 17.05
CA LEU A 106 -6.71 -19.83 16.18
C LEU A 106 -7.15 -21.17 15.59
N ARG A 107 -6.74 -21.42 14.35
CA ARG A 107 -6.92 -22.74 13.72
C ARG A 107 -6.18 -23.80 14.49
N GLN A 108 -6.84 -24.95 14.70
CA GLN A 108 -6.25 -26.10 15.38
C GLN A 108 -5.23 -26.80 14.46
N GLY A 109 -4.16 -27.33 15.05
CA GLY A 109 -3.17 -28.15 14.34
C GLY A 109 -2.28 -27.40 13.35
N VAL A 110 -2.27 -26.07 13.35
CA VAL A 110 -1.31 -25.27 12.56
C VAL A 110 0.10 -25.54 13.07
N ARG A 111 1.02 -25.86 12.15
CA ARG A 111 2.41 -26.18 12.47
C ARG A 111 3.38 -25.21 11.82
N PHE A 112 4.41 -24.88 12.56
CA PHE A 112 5.60 -24.24 12.00
C PHE A 112 6.34 -25.19 11.07
N HIS A 113 7.25 -24.67 10.23
CA HIS A 113 8.05 -25.44 9.28
C HIS A 113 8.85 -26.58 9.92
N ASN A 114 9.16 -26.48 11.21
CA ASN A 114 9.85 -27.52 11.99
C ASN A 114 8.90 -28.58 12.59
N GLY A 115 7.59 -28.47 12.33
CA GLY A 115 6.56 -29.39 12.82
C GLY A 115 5.97 -29.05 14.19
N ARG A 116 6.53 -28.07 14.95
CA ARG A 116 5.97 -27.59 16.21
C ARG A 116 4.61 -26.91 16.00
N GLU A 117 3.65 -27.19 16.86
CA GLU A 117 2.34 -26.57 16.80
C GLU A 117 2.39 -25.10 17.26
N LEU A 118 1.64 -24.24 16.58
CA LEU A 118 1.48 -22.83 16.92
C LEU A 118 0.51 -22.68 18.09
N THR A 119 0.81 -21.74 18.99
CA THR A 119 -0.05 -21.41 20.15
C THR A 119 -0.27 -19.91 20.27
N ALA A 120 -1.23 -19.51 21.10
CA ALA A 120 -1.50 -18.10 21.43
C ALA A 120 -0.32 -17.40 22.13
N ASP A 121 0.59 -18.14 22.77
CA ASP A 121 1.83 -17.58 23.32
C ASP A 121 2.77 -17.06 22.23
N ASP A 122 2.83 -17.74 21.08
CA ASP A 122 3.60 -17.27 19.91
C ASP A 122 3.01 -15.96 19.38
N VAL A 123 1.68 -15.84 19.38
CA VAL A 123 0.97 -14.61 18.97
C VAL A 123 1.32 -13.46 19.90
N LYS A 124 1.16 -13.66 21.22
CA LYS A 124 1.51 -12.64 22.22
C LYS A 124 2.95 -12.17 22.07
N TYR A 125 3.87 -13.11 22.04
CA TYR A 125 5.31 -12.81 21.89
C TYR A 125 5.61 -11.99 20.63
N SER A 126 5.02 -12.37 19.50
CA SER A 126 5.25 -11.71 18.22
C SER A 126 4.74 -10.27 18.21
N LEU A 127 3.59 -9.99 18.80
CA LEU A 127 3.04 -8.64 18.89
C LEU A 127 3.76 -7.79 19.95
N GLU A 128 4.12 -8.34 21.09
CA GLU A 128 4.93 -7.64 22.10
C GLU A 128 6.29 -7.23 21.55
N ARG A 129 6.88 -8.06 20.68
CA ARG A 129 8.11 -7.78 19.99
C ARG A 129 8.03 -6.51 19.10
N LEU A 130 6.86 -6.20 18.52
CA LEU A 130 6.63 -4.97 17.76
C LEU A 130 6.54 -3.74 18.66
N VAL A 131 6.05 -3.88 19.87
CA VAL A 131 5.97 -2.80 20.86
C VAL A 131 7.32 -2.53 21.52
N LYS A 132 8.16 -3.57 21.70
CA LYS A 132 9.42 -3.46 22.44
C LYS A 132 10.35 -2.40 21.89
N LYS A 133 10.84 -1.54 22.77
CA LYS A 133 11.85 -0.52 22.42
C LYS A 133 13.16 -1.18 21.97
N ARG A 134 13.56 -0.92 20.72
CA ARG A 134 14.81 -1.42 20.15
C ARG A 134 15.26 -0.52 18.98
N PRO A 135 16.56 -0.43 18.67
CA PRO A 135 17.04 0.34 17.53
C PRO A 135 16.37 -0.08 16.23
N GLY A 136 15.93 0.90 15.45
CA GLY A 136 15.30 0.69 14.14
C GLY A 136 13.85 0.20 14.17
N ASN A 137 13.27 -0.09 15.33
CA ASN A 137 11.85 -0.40 15.42
C ASN A 137 11.04 0.90 15.43
N THR A 138 10.20 1.07 14.42
CA THR A 138 9.25 2.20 14.30
C THR A 138 7.81 1.74 14.50
N TYR A 139 7.52 0.44 14.49
CA TYR A 139 6.16 -0.11 14.55
C TYR A 139 5.50 0.04 15.91
N TYR A 140 6.27 0.26 17.00
CA TYR A 140 5.72 0.50 18.34
C TYR A 140 4.69 1.63 18.36
N GLN A 141 4.86 2.66 17.52
CA GLN A 141 3.96 3.83 17.47
C GLN A 141 2.52 3.46 17.05
N TYR A 142 2.31 2.34 16.36
CA TYR A 142 0.97 1.85 16.02
C TYR A 142 0.25 1.21 17.22
N PHE A 143 0.97 0.83 18.27
CA PHE A 143 0.44 0.08 19.40
C PHE A 143 0.48 0.84 20.72
N THR A 144 1.51 1.66 20.99
CA THR A 144 1.82 2.21 22.31
C THR A 144 0.66 3.00 22.92
N ARG A 145 0.00 3.85 22.15
CA ARG A 145 -1.14 4.64 22.64
C ARG A 145 -2.51 4.00 22.40
N LYS A 146 -2.54 2.89 21.69
CA LYS A 146 -3.77 2.25 21.24
C LYS A 146 -4.07 0.95 22.00
N VAL A 147 -3.06 0.20 22.42
CA VAL A 147 -3.23 -1.05 23.17
C VAL A 147 -3.00 -0.83 24.66
N VAL A 148 -3.87 -1.39 25.49
CA VAL A 148 -3.77 -1.28 26.96
C VAL A 148 -2.43 -1.83 27.45
N GLY A 149 -1.70 -1.04 28.21
CA GLY A 149 -0.39 -1.42 28.81
C GLY A 149 0.79 -1.41 27.82
N ALA A 150 0.57 -1.04 26.54
CA ALA A 150 1.64 -1.03 25.55
C ALA A 150 2.63 0.14 25.75
N GLU A 151 2.17 1.30 26.23
CA GLU A 151 3.01 2.44 26.55
C GLU A 151 3.96 2.14 27.73
N GLU A 152 3.44 1.53 28.80
CA GLU A 152 4.21 1.12 29.97
C GLU A 152 5.29 0.09 29.60
N TYR A 153 4.91 -0.89 28.75
CA TYR A 153 5.84 -1.89 28.25
C TYR A 153 6.94 -1.28 27.38
N TRP A 154 6.58 -0.37 26.47
CA TRP A 154 7.54 0.35 25.63
C TRP A 154 8.50 1.19 26.45
N GLN A 155 8.01 1.84 27.54
CA GLN A 155 8.84 2.61 28.46
C GLN A 155 9.71 1.74 29.40
N GLY A 156 9.53 0.41 29.39
CA GLY A 156 10.21 -0.52 30.27
C GLY A 156 9.68 -0.54 31.72
N LYS A 157 8.50 0.00 31.94
CA LYS A 157 7.80 0.02 33.24
C LYS A 157 6.97 -1.24 33.52
N ALA A 158 6.67 -2.02 32.49
CA ALA A 158 5.97 -3.29 32.58
C ALA A 158 6.75 -4.39 31.87
N SER A 159 6.60 -5.65 32.34
CA SER A 159 7.24 -6.83 31.77
C SER A 159 6.48 -7.40 30.57
N GLU A 160 5.22 -7.01 30.37
CA GLU A 160 4.32 -7.48 29.32
C GLU A 160 3.32 -6.40 28.91
N VAL A 161 2.69 -6.57 27.74
CA VAL A 161 1.58 -5.75 27.29
C VAL A 161 0.28 -6.34 27.81
N THR A 162 -0.32 -5.76 28.85
CA THR A 162 -1.51 -6.30 29.51
C THR A 162 -2.74 -6.39 28.59
N GLY A 163 -2.78 -5.61 27.53
CA GLY A 163 -3.80 -5.68 26.48
C GLY A 163 -3.61 -6.84 25.49
N PHE A 164 -2.50 -7.56 25.52
CA PHE A 164 -2.26 -8.79 24.76
C PHE A 164 -2.41 -10.01 25.69
N ARG A 165 -3.56 -10.65 25.62
CA ARG A 165 -3.92 -11.70 26.56
C ARG A 165 -4.03 -13.07 25.88
N VAL A 166 -3.29 -14.05 26.38
CA VAL A 166 -3.52 -15.46 26.10
C VAL A 166 -4.66 -15.95 26.99
N VAL A 167 -5.78 -16.35 26.39
CA VAL A 167 -6.93 -16.91 27.11
C VAL A 167 -6.72 -18.40 27.32
N ASP A 168 -6.34 -19.10 26.25
CA ASP A 168 -5.91 -20.49 26.23
C ASP A 168 -4.96 -20.72 25.04
N LYS A 169 -4.56 -21.97 24.78
CA LYS A 169 -3.60 -22.31 23.69
C LYS A 169 -4.03 -21.84 22.32
N SER A 170 -5.33 -21.70 22.05
CA SER A 170 -5.91 -21.38 20.75
C SER A 170 -6.72 -20.10 20.75
N THR A 171 -6.76 -19.37 21.86
CA THR A 171 -7.57 -18.15 21.99
C THR A 171 -6.70 -17.00 22.46
N PHE A 172 -6.65 -15.95 21.64
CA PHE A 172 -5.87 -14.73 21.90
C PHE A 172 -6.77 -13.50 21.86
N GLU A 173 -6.58 -12.58 22.82
CA GLU A 173 -7.38 -11.37 22.98
C GLU A 173 -6.49 -10.12 22.86
N ILE A 174 -6.98 -9.12 22.14
CA ILE A 174 -6.42 -7.76 22.11
C ILE A 174 -7.41 -6.79 22.74
N ARG A 175 -6.91 -5.96 23.68
CA ARG A 175 -7.66 -4.84 24.28
C ARG A 175 -7.08 -3.51 23.83
N TRP A 176 -7.93 -2.74 23.15
CA TRP A 176 -7.64 -1.37 22.76
C TRP A 176 -8.04 -0.41 23.88
N THR A 177 -7.35 0.72 24.00
CA THR A 177 -7.68 1.78 24.97
C THR A 177 -9.00 2.49 24.65
N ARG A 178 -9.38 2.49 23.37
CA ARG A 178 -10.65 2.95 22.81
C ARG A 178 -10.96 2.14 21.53
N PRO A 179 -12.18 2.17 20.99
CA PRO A 179 -12.47 1.51 19.73
C PRO A 179 -11.46 1.93 18.68
N PHE A 180 -10.92 0.96 17.94
CA PHE A 180 -9.93 1.19 16.89
C PHE A 180 -10.27 0.36 15.66
N VAL A 181 -11.04 0.96 14.74
CA VAL A 181 -11.62 0.28 13.58
C VAL A 181 -10.52 -0.23 12.64
N SER A 182 -9.48 0.57 12.42
CA SER A 182 -8.35 0.20 11.57
C SER A 182 -7.42 -0.85 12.19
N GLY A 183 -7.65 -1.25 13.45
CA GLY A 183 -6.79 -2.21 14.17
C GLY A 183 -6.69 -3.57 13.50
N LEU A 184 -7.78 -4.06 12.89
CA LEU A 184 -7.75 -5.32 12.13
C LEU A 184 -6.92 -5.20 10.86
N TYR A 185 -6.98 -4.06 10.15
CA TYR A 185 -6.15 -3.80 8.97
C TYR A 185 -4.67 -3.75 9.35
N LEU A 186 -4.35 -3.08 10.48
CA LEU A 186 -3.00 -3.06 11.04
C LEU A 186 -2.45 -4.48 11.29
N LEU A 187 -3.29 -5.38 11.83
CA LEU A 187 -2.89 -6.77 12.12
C LEU A 187 -2.71 -7.64 10.86
N GLY A 188 -3.24 -7.22 9.71
CA GLY A 188 -3.04 -7.86 8.41
C GLY A 188 -1.70 -7.53 7.75
N MET A 189 -0.92 -6.60 8.31
CA MET A 189 0.31 -6.12 7.69
C MET A 189 1.48 -7.10 7.83
N TYR A 190 2.42 -6.98 6.88
CA TYR A 190 3.62 -7.83 6.76
C TYR A 190 4.48 -7.87 8.03
N TYR A 191 4.45 -6.86 8.89
CA TYR A 191 5.18 -6.84 10.15
C TYR A 191 4.46 -7.52 11.31
N CYS A 192 3.15 -7.77 11.20
CA CYS A 192 2.35 -8.47 12.21
C CYS A 192 2.34 -10.01 12.03
N LYS A 193 3.45 -10.54 11.50
CA LYS A 193 3.62 -11.99 11.33
C LYS A 193 3.91 -12.69 12.65
N ILE A 194 3.42 -13.93 12.79
CA ILE A 194 3.59 -14.74 13.99
C ILE A 194 4.83 -15.62 13.87
N LEU A 195 5.68 -15.53 14.85
CA LEU A 195 7.01 -16.14 14.90
C LEU A 195 7.09 -17.13 16.08
N PRO A 196 7.90 -18.21 15.97
CA PRO A 196 8.06 -19.19 17.04
C PRO A 196 8.86 -18.59 18.21
N LYS A 197 8.18 -18.39 19.34
CA LYS A 197 8.74 -17.78 20.54
C LYS A 197 10.03 -18.47 21.01
N ASP A 198 9.98 -19.78 21.16
CA ASP A 198 11.09 -20.60 21.67
C ASP A 198 12.37 -20.47 20.82
N LEU A 199 12.23 -20.44 19.50
CA LEU A 199 13.37 -20.31 18.59
C LEU A 199 13.93 -18.89 18.62
N LEU A 200 13.09 -17.87 18.68
CA LEU A 200 13.59 -16.50 18.78
C LEU A 200 14.27 -16.23 20.12
N GLU A 201 13.76 -16.78 21.22
CA GLU A 201 14.37 -16.64 22.54
C GLU A 201 15.74 -17.35 22.61
N SER A 202 15.87 -18.52 21.97
CA SER A 202 17.12 -19.29 21.98
C SER A 202 18.17 -18.80 20.99
N GLN A 203 17.77 -18.34 19.78
CA GLN A 203 18.68 -18.00 18.69
C GLN A 203 18.87 -16.48 18.50
N GLY A 204 18.00 -15.67 19.09
CA GLY A 204 18.02 -14.22 18.90
C GLY A 204 17.93 -13.83 17.41
N ARG A 205 18.75 -12.86 16.98
CA ARG A 205 18.75 -12.40 15.58
C ARG A 205 19.25 -13.46 14.58
N GLY A 206 20.00 -14.46 15.04
CA GLY A 206 20.46 -15.57 14.18
C GLY A 206 19.31 -16.38 13.56
N PHE A 207 18.15 -16.40 14.24
CA PHE A 207 16.92 -17.02 13.73
C PHE A 207 16.56 -16.54 12.30
N PHE A 208 16.71 -15.26 12.01
CA PHE A 208 16.31 -14.68 10.74
C PHE A 208 17.21 -15.03 9.55
N GLN A 209 18.33 -15.71 9.80
CA GLN A 209 19.20 -16.24 8.73
C GLN A 209 18.71 -17.60 8.20
N LYS A 210 17.98 -18.36 9.01
CA LYS A 210 17.32 -19.63 8.64
C LYS A 210 15.94 -19.67 9.29
N PRO A 211 15.01 -18.85 8.81
CA PRO A 211 13.75 -18.62 9.50
C PRO A 211 12.82 -19.83 9.44
N VAL A 212 12.05 -19.99 10.51
CA VAL A 212 11.00 -20.98 10.66
C VAL A 212 9.68 -20.24 10.86
N GLY A 213 8.73 -20.41 9.94
CA GLY A 213 7.40 -19.81 9.99
C GLY A 213 6.30 -20.83 9.80
N THR A 214 5.09 -20.37 9.53
CA THR A 214 3.91 -21.17 9.21
C THR A 214 3.54 -21.10 7.73
N GLY A 215 4.18 -20.22 6.96
CA GLY A 215 3.83 -19.85 5.61
C GLY A 215 3.84 -21.00 4.60
N PRO A 216 3.33 -20.74 3.37
CA PRO A 216 3.21 -21.75 2.31
C PRO A 216 4.55 -22.28 1.80
N TYR A 217 5.61 -21.53 2.01
CA TYR A 217 6.98 -21.93 1.68
C TYR A 217 7.88 -21.79 2.90
N LYS A 218 8.94 -22.60 2.96
CA LYS A 218 9.97 -22.58 4.00
C LYS A 218 11.34 -22.30 3.41
N PHE A 219 12.24 -21.78 4.21
CA PHE A 219 13.63 -21.55 3.82
C PHE A 219 14.29 -22.87 3.42
N ALA A 220 14.91 -22.90 2.23
CA ALA A 220 15.69 -24.02 1.73
C ALA A 220 17.18 -23.68 1.79
N GLU A 221 17.62 -22.66 1.05
CA GLU A 221 19.03 -22.34 0.92
C GLU A 221 19.26 -20.87 0.54
N TRP A 222 20.52 -20.44 0.65
CA TRP A 222 20.98 -19.19 0.10
C TRP A 222 21.49 -19.39 -1.34
N ILE A 223 21.04 -18.59 -2.28
CA ILE A 223 21.60 -18.52 -3.64
C ILE A 223 22.93 -17.79 -3.52
N ARG A 224 24.04 -18.44 -3.95
CA ARG A 224 25.41 -17.92 -3.80
C ARG A 224 26.11 -17.72 -5.15
N SER A 225 26.98 -16.71 -5.19
CA SER A 225 27.95 -16.54 -6.27
C SER A 225 29.05 -17.61 -6.21
N ARG A 226 29.88 -17.69 -7.26
CA ARG A 226 31.10 -18.51 -7.23
C ARG A 226 32.09 -18.11 -6.13
N ARG A 227 31.99 -16.86 -5.64
CA ARG A 227 32.80 -16.33 -4.53
C ARG A 227 32.11 -16.47 -3.18
N LEU A 228 31.03 -17.26 -3.13
CA LEU A 228 30.19 -17.51 -1.95
C LEU A 228 29.40 -16.29 -1.43
N ASP A 229 29.39 -15.16 -2.14
CA ASP A 229 28.52 -14.03 -1.79
C ASP A 229 27.06 -14.45 -1.91
N ILE A 230 26.22 -14.04 -0.97
CA ILE A 230 24.77 -14.33 -1.02
C ILE A 230 24.10 -13.36 -1.98
N LEU A 231 23.50 -13.93 -3.03
CA LEU A 231 22.80 -13.20 -4.08
C LEU A 231 21.28 -13.30 -3.98
N GLY A 232 20.76 -14.22 -3.19
CA GLY A 232 19.33 -14.44 -3.10
C GLY A 232 18.98 -15.59 -2.16
N VAL A 233 17.75 -16.05 -2.24
CA VAL A 233 17.20 -17.13 -1.42
C VAL A 233 16.38 -18.10 -2.24
N GLY A 234 16.54 -19.38 -1.96
CA GLY A 234 15.69 -20.47 -2.37
C GLY A 234 14.71 -20.85 -1.25
N LEU A 235 13.45 -20.99 -1.60
CA LEU A 235 12.38 -21.47 -0.74
C LEU A 235 11.81 -22.76 -1.32
N GLU A 236 11.39 -23.69 -0.46
CA GLU A 236 10.70 -24.91 -0.87
C GLU A 236 9.30 -24.98 -0.26
N ARG A 237 8.41 -25.72 -0.89
CA ARG A 237 7.02 -25.87 -0.43
C ARG A 237 6.96 -26.42 1.00
N ASN A 238 6.15 -25.78 1.85
CA ASN A 238 5.86 -26.27 3.18
C ASN A 238 4.90 -27.47 3.13
N PRO A 239 5.29 -28.68 3.55
CA PRO A 239 4.41 -29.84 3.56
C PRO A 239 3.32 -29.77 4.66
N TYR A 240 3.51 -28.92 5.66
CA TYR A 240 2.59 -28.74 6.80
C TYR A 240 1.67 -27.53 6.65
N TYR A 241 1.66 -26.90 5.46
CA TYR A 241 0.85 -25.69 5.27
C TYR A 241 -0.63 -25.97 5.47
N PHE A 242 -1.25 -25.23 6.38
CA PHE A 242 -2.65 -25.42 6.78
C PHE A 242 -3.67 -24.96 5.73
N GLY A 243 -3.24 -24.12 4.77
CA GLY A 243 -4.09 -23.62 3.70
C GLY A 243 -4.01 -24.47 2.43
N LYS A 244 -4.45 -23.89 1.30
CA LYS A 244 -4.32 -24.55 0.00
C LYS A 244 -2.86 -24.86 -0.31
N ARG A 245 -2.57 -26.11 -0.68
CA ARG A 245 -1.23 -26.54 -1.07
C ARG A 245 -0.74 -25.70 -2.26
N PRO A 246 0.44 -25.08 -2.17
CA PRO A 246 1.03 -24.35 -3.31
C PRO A 246 1.26 -25.25 -4.52
N TYR A 247 1.05 -24.71 -5.72
CA TYR A 247 1.32 -25.49 -6.95
C TYR A 247 2.81 -25.68 -7.19
N LEU A 248 3.61 -24.63 -7.02
CA LEU A 248 5.06 -24.69 -7.24
C LEU A 248 5.77 -25.48 -6.12
N SER A 249 6.82 -26.21 -6.47
CA SER A 249 7.68 -26.92 -5.49
C SER A 249 8.70 -26.01 -4.83
N ALA A 250 9.17 -24.97 -5.54
CA ALA A 250 10.19 -24.06 -5.07
C ALA A 250 10.04 -22.65 -5.66
N ILE A 251 10.62 -21.68 -4.96
CA ILE A 251 10.77 -20.28 -5.40
C ILE A 251 12.25 -19.92 -5.25
N GLU A 252 12.82 -19.28 -6.27
CA GLU A 252 14.11 -18.63 -6.20
C GLU A 252 13.93 -17.12 -6.38
N TYR A 253 14.39 -16.35 -5.41
CA TYR A 253 14.29 -14.89 -5.42
C TYR A 253 15.68 -14.28 -5.38
N SER A 254 16.01 -13.42 -6.36
CA SER A 254 17.25 -12.67 -6.39
C SER A 254 17.08 -11.30 -7.05
N PRO A 255 17.55 -10.20 -6.44
CA PRO A 255 17.60 -8.89 -7.10
C PRO A 255 18.69 -8.82 -8.19
N TYR A 256 19.60 -9.80 -8.22
CA TYR A 256 20.70 -9.87 -9.20
C TYR A 256 20.36 -10.70 -10.45
N PHE A 257 19.16 -11.28 -10.53
CA PHE A 257 18.67 -11.81 -11.80
C PHE A 257 18.56 -10.67 -12.82
N THR A 258 18.87 -10.97 -14.08
CA THR A 258 18.97 -9.96 -15.15
C THR A 258 17.78 -10.01 -16.10
N ASP A 259 17.57 -8.93 -16.85
CA ASP A 259 16.58 -8.90 -17.93
C ASP A 259 16.97 -9.89 -19.04
N ASP A 260 18.27 -10.14 -19.27
CA ASP A 260 18.74 -11.14 -20.24
C ASP A 260 18.32 -12.56 -19.82
N GLN A 261 18.48 -12.90 -18.54
CA GLN A 261 18.01 -14.20 -18.00
C GLN A 261 16.49 -14.38 -18.13
N PHE A 262 15.72 -13.28 -18.01
CA PHE A 262 14.28 -13.30 -18.27
C PHE A 262 13.99 -13.54 -19.76
N GLU A 263 14.70 -12.87 -20.66
CA GLU A 263 14.55 -13.03 -22.10
C GLU A 263 14.97 -14.42 -22.60
N GLU A 264 15.96 -15.06 -21.96
CA GLU A 264 16.39 -16.42 -22.19
C GLU A 264 15.45 -17.48 -21.59
N GLY A 265 14.45 -17.07 -20.81
CA GLY A 265 13.46 -17.94 -20.20
C GLY A 265 13.88 -18.59 -18.87
N SER A 266 15.05 -18.25 -18.33
CA SER A 266 15.55 -18.80 -17.06
C SER A 266 14.99 -18.10 -15.82
N VAL A 267 14.50 -16.85 -15.93
CA VAL A 267 13.77 -16.10 -14.91
C VAL A 267 12.33 -15.90 -15.37
N HIS A 268 11.36 -16.16 -14.52
CA HIS A 268 9.94 -16.24 -14.92
C HIS A 268 9.16 -14.94 -14.72
N MET A 269 9.62 -14.10 -13.79
CA MET A 269 8.97 -12.83 -13.46
C MET A 269 10.00 -11.76 -13.12
N ILE A 270 9.79 -10.56 -13.66
CA ILE A 270 10.59 -9.37 -13.36
C ILE A 270 9.70 -8.15 -13.17
N SER A 271 10.17 -7.17 -12.37
CA SER A 271 9.61 -5.82 -12.41
C SER A 271 10.07 -5.12 -13.68
N VAL A 272 9.16 -4.43 -14.34
CA VAL A 272 9.46 -3.68 -15.57
C VAL A 272 10.13 -2.36 -15.19
N THR A 273 11.45 -2.31 -15.41
CA THR A 273 12.29 -1.13 -15.13
C THR A 273 12.95 -0.56 -16.38
N SER A 274 12.67 -1.15 -17.58
CA SER A 274 13.24 -0.71 -18.85
C SER A 274 12.21 -0.78 -19.98
N GLU A 275 12.33 0.15 -20.95
CA GLU A 275 11.51 0.11 -22.18
C GLU A 275 11.78 -1.12 -23.04
N ARG A 276 12.96 -1.73 -22.93
CA ARG A 276 13.32 -2.95 -23.65
C ARG A 276 12.31 -4.06 -23.42
N ILE A 277 11.88 -4.24 -22.18
CA ILE A 277 10.87 -5.25 -21.81
C ILE A 277 9.48 -4.86 -22.29
N LEU A 278 9.10 -3.58 -22.20
CA LEU A 278 7.80 -3.09 -22.68
C LEU A 278 7.60 -3.23 -24.19
N ARG A 279 8.68 -3.16 -24.98
CA ARG A 279 8.63 -3.27 -26.46
C ARG A 279 8.43 -4.71 -26.94
N LYS A 280 8.58 -5.71 -26.06
CA LYS A 280 8.40 -7.12 -26.39
C LYS A 280 7.00 -7.63 -26.00
N ARG A 281 6.53 -8.70 -26.64
CA ARG A 281 5.19 -9.28 -26.41
C ARG A 281 5.18 -10.23 -25.20
N TYR A 282 5.59 -9.74 -24.03
CA TYR A 282 5.40 -10.44 -22.76
C TYR A 282 4.01 -10.17 -22.19
N GLN A 283 3.56 -11.04 -21.30
CA GLN A 283 2.40 -10.74 -20.47
C GLN A 283 2.80 -9.67 -19.45
N ILE A 284 2.25 -8.47 -19.57
CA ILE A 284 2.45 -7.38 -18.60
C ILE A 284 1.22 -7.32 -17.71
N LEU A 285 1.44 -7.44 -16.40
CA LEU A 285 0.44 -7.11 -15.39
C LEU A 285 0.78 -5.76 -14.78
N GLU A 286 -0.24 -4.95 -14.60
CA GLU A 286 -0.11 -3.59 -14.08
C GLU A 286 -1.17 -3.35 -13.01
N ASN A 287 -0.79 -2.65 -11.94
CA ASN A 287 -1.73 -2.16 -10.94
C ASN A 287 -1.24 -0.85 -10.34
N ASN A 288 -2.17 0.00 -9.91
CA ASN A 288 -1.84 1.16 -9.10
C ASN A 288 -1.44 0.70 -7.70
N THR A 289 -0.52 1.42 -7.07
CA THR A 289 -0.13 1.16 -5.69
C THR A 289 -0.75 2.18 -4.72
N LEU A 290 -0.62 1.93 -3.42
CA LEU A 290 -0.98 2.87 -2.37
C LEU A 290 0.11 3.93 -2.12
N LYS A 291 1.09 4.04 -3.00
CA LYS A 291 2.10 5.09 -2.98
C LYS A 291 1.61 6.29 -3.76
N THR A 292 1.55 7.43 -3.09
CA THR A 292 1.00 8.69 -3.61
C THR A 292 1.99 9.81 -3.45
N PHE A 293 1.90 10.78 -4.34
CA PHE A 293 2.77 11.95 -4.37
C PHE A 293 1.95 13.22 -4.28
N PHE A 294 2.43 14.18 -3.50
CA PHE A 294 1.79 15.45 -3.22
C PHE A 294 2.80 16.60 -3.26
N LEU A 295 2.31 17.81 -3.51
CA LEU A 295 3.00 19.03 -3.10
C LEU A 295 2.33 19.52 -1.81
N ALA A 296 2.96 19.32 -0.67
CA ALA A 296 2.52 19.93 0.59
C ALA A 296 2.84 21.42 0.55
N LEU A 297 1.93 22.25 1.05
CA LEU A 297 2.00 23.71 0.99
C LEU A 297 2.22 24.26 2.40
N SER A 298 3.11 25.26 2.57
CA SER A 298 3.33 25.92 3.86
C SER A 298 2.11 26.76 4.27
N CYS A 299 1.11 26.13 4.88
CA CYS A 299 -0.21 26.70 5.17
C CYS A 299 -0.19 27.83 6.21
N ASP A 300 0.90 28.01 6.93
CA ASP A 300 1.11 29.04 7.94
C ASP A 300 1.89 30.27 7.44
N ILE A 301 2.41 30.24 6.20
CA ILE A 301 3.29 31.29 5.64
C ILE A 301 2.58 32.03 4.51
N PRO A 302 2.46 33.39 4.56
CA PRO A 302 1.94 34.16 3.43
C PRO A 302 2.79 34.00 2.14
N PRO A 303 2.15 33.99 0.95
CA PRO A 303 0.72 34.07 0.70
C PRO A 303 -0.01 32.71 0.76
N LEU A 304 0.72 31.59 1.00
CA LEU A 304 0.16 30.24 1.02
C LEU A 304 -0.73 29.98 2.26
N ASN A 305 -0.77 30.88 3.24
CA ASN A 305 -1.76 30.83 4.33
C ASN A 305 -3.21 31.11 3.86
N GLN A 306 -3.39 31.59 2.61
CA GLN A 306 -4.71 31.84 2.03
C GLN A 306 -5.17 30.64 1.19
N PRO A 307 -6.29 29.97 1.51
CA PRO A 307 -6.79 28.83 0.75
C PRO A 307 -7.02 29.12 -0.74
N GLU A 308 -7.45 30.33 -1.09
CA GLU A 308 -7.70 30.72 -2.47
C GLU A 308 -6.43 30.76 -3.31
N VAL A 309 -5.29 31.17 -2.73
CA VAL A 309 -3.99 31.13 -3.40
C VAL A 309 -3.56 29.68 -3.64
N ARG A 310 -3.74 28.82 -2.63
CA ARG A 310 -3.43 27.39 -2.77
C ARG A 310 -4.32 26.71 -3.82
N LYS A 311 -5.62 27.06 -3.83
CA LYS A 311 -6.57 26.59 -4.85
C LYS A 311 -6.19 27.03 -6.26
N ALA A 312 -5.77 28.29 -6.39
CA ALA A 312 -5.30 28.81 -7.67
C ALA A 312 -4.06 28.06 -8.18
N LEU A 313 -3.09 27.76 -7.31
CA LEU A 313 -1.95 26.94 -7.69
C LEU A 313 -2.40 25.54 -8.18
N THR A 314 -3.34 24.90 -7.47
CA THR A 314 -3.87 23.59 -7.87
C THR A 314 -4.49 23.61 -9.27
N LEU A 315 -5.31 24.62 -9.57
CA LEU A 315 -5.97 24.78 -10.87
C LEU A 315 -5.01 25.19 -11.99
N GLY A 316 -3.94 25.90 -11.65
CA GLY A 316 -2.96 26.39 -12.63
C GLY A 316 -1.88 25.35 -13.01
N LEU A 317 -1.77 24.24 -12.28
CA LEU A 317 -0.77 23.21 -12.54
C LEU A 317 -1.30 22.07 -13.41
N ASP A 318 -0.59 21.78 -14.49
CA ASP A 318 -0.79 20.59 -15.32
C ASP A 318 -0.09 19.38 -14.68
N LYS A 319 -0.86 18.62 -13.89
CA LYS A 319 -0.35 17.46 -13.16
C LYS A 319 0.09 16.33 -14.09
N ALA A 320 -0.52 16.20 -15.28
CA ALA A 320 -0.14 15.17 -16.23
C ALA A 320 1.28 15.43 -16.76
N ARG A 321 1.62 16.66 -17.12
CA ARG A 321 2.98 17.02 -17.50
C ARG A 321 3.98 16.88 -16.36
N LEU A 322 3.57 17.16 -15.11
CA LEU A 322 4.41 16.93 -13.93
C LEU A 322 4.69 15.44 -13.73
N ALA A 323 3.68 14.57 -13.91
CA ALA A 323 3.85 13.12 -13.88
C ALA A 323 4.80 12.62 -14.97
N GLU A 324 4.58 13.05 -16.22
CA GLU A 324 5.47 12.72 -17.36
C GLU A 324 6.92 13.17 -17.11
N ALA A 325 7.11 14.37 -16.55
CA ALA A 325 8.44 14.87 -16.21
C ALA A 325 9.12 14.06 -15.12
N TYR A 326 8.36 13.49 -14.18
CA TYR A 326 8.89 12.65 -13.12
C TYR A 326 9.12 11.21 -13.59
N ASP A 327 8.34 10.72 -14.53
CA ASP A 327 8.39 9.35 -15.05
C ASP A 327 9.77 9.00 -15.64
N THR A 328 10.24 7.82 -15.26
CA THR A 328 11.43 7.19 -15.86
C THR A 328 11.06 6.23 -16.98
N LEU A 329 9.81 5.81 -17.02
CA LEU A 329 9.18 4.99 -18.05
C LEU A 329 7.80 5.57 -18.38
N PRO A 330 7.31 5.39 -19.61
CA PRO A 330 5.99 5.91 -20.00
C PRO A 330 4.87 5.42 -19.09
N TYR A 331 4.05 6.35 -18.60
CA TYR A 331 2.85 6.08 -17.81
C TYR A 331 3.10 5.31 -16.49
N LEU A 332 4.27 5.50 -15.88
CA LEU A 332 4.59 4.88 -14.58
C LEU A 332 3.77 5.50 -13.43
N HIS A 333 3.30 6.73 -13.61
CA HIS A 333 2.45 7.43 -12.66
C HIS A 333 1.07 7.74 -13.26
N GLN A 334 0.04 7.60 -12.42
CA GLN A 334 -1.33 8.00 -12.76
C GLN A 334 -1.67 9.27 -12.02
N VAL A 335 -2.18 10.28 -12.74
CA VAL A 335 -2.65 11.53 -12.13
C VAL A 335 -3.69 11.22 -11.06
N LEU A 336 -3.53 11.85 -9.90
CA LEU A 336 -4.37 11.71 -8.74
C LEU A 336 -4.99 13.08 -8.40
N ASP A 337 -6.30 13.09 -8.31
CA ASP A 337 -7.07 14.29 -7.94
C ASP A 337 -7.62 14.21 -6.52
N ASN A 338 -7.62 13.02 -5.95
CA ASN A 338 -8.18 12.71 -4.66
C ASN A 338 -7.11 12.74 -3.57
N TYR A 339 -7.49 13.18 -2.38
CA TYR A 339 -6.65 13.07 -1.17
C TYR A 339 -6.58 11.64 -0.66
N ILE A 340 -7.66 10.88 -0.83
CA ILE A 340 -7.74 9.46 -0.50
C ILE A 340 -7.64 8.65 -1.80
N PRO A 341 -6.71 7.70 -1.91
CA PRO A 341 -6.57 6.87 -3.11
C PRO A 341 -7.87 6.15 -3.45
N PRO A 342 -8.36 6.21 -4.70
CA PRO A 342 -9.62 5.59 -5.11
C PRO A 342 -9.61 4.06 -5.08
N LEU A 343 -8.44 3.46 -4.83
CA LEU A 343 -8.26 2.00 -4.72
C LEU A 343 -8.80 1.39 -3.42
N LEU A 344 -9.06 2.24 -2.39
CA LEU A 344 -9.46 1.72 -1.08
C LEU A 344 -10.86 1.12 -1.12
N PRO A 345 -11.06 -0.10 -0.57
CA PRO A 345 -12.36 -0.77 -0.60
C PRO A 345 -13.45 0.06 0.08
N GLY A 346 -14.61 0.13 -0.56
CA GLY A 346 -15.79 0.79 0.02
C GLY A 346 -15.69 2.30 0.18
N PHE A 347 -14.58 2.91 -0.19
CA PHE A 347 -14.42 4.34 -0.30
C PHE A 347 -14.50 4.74 -1.78
N PHE A 348 -15.57 5.46 -2.13
CA PHE A 348 -15.78 5.98 -3.49
C PHE A 348 -15.80 7.52 -3.39
N PRO A 349 -14.64 8.17 -3.51
CA PRO A 349 -14.62 9.61 -3.59
C PRO A 349 -15.44 10.04 -4.82
N LYS A 350 -16.30 11.04 -4.66
CA LYS A 350 -16.83 11.71 -5.84
C LYS A 350 -15.62 12.23 -6.60
N ALA A 351 -15.49 11.80 -7.86
CA ALA A 351 -14.49 12.35 -8.74
C ALA A 351 -14.72 13.87 -8.83
N VAL A 352 -14.02 14.63 -8.01
CA VAL A 352 -13.86 16.07 -8.22
C VAL A 352 -12.75 16.12 -9.24
N SER A 353 -13.11 16.29 -10.50
CA SER A 353 -12.12 16.49 -11.55
C SER A 353 -11.58 17.91 -11.40
N PRO A 354 -10.37 18.11 -10.91
CA PRO A 354 -9.69 19.37 -11.09
C PRO A 354 -9.04 19.32 -12.47
N PHE A 355 -9.82 19.68 -13.48
CA PHE A 355 -9.21 20.09 -14.75
C PHE A 355 -8.27 21.26 -14.44
N THR A 356 -7.11 21.24 -15.07
CA THR A 356 -6.29 22.44 -15.16
C THR A 356 -7.15 23.55 -15.75
N ASP A 357 -7.43 24.56 -14.96
CA ASP A 357 -8.22 25.72 -15.35
C ASP A 357 -7.38 26.98 -15.08
N THR A 358 -6.56 27.29 -16.05
CA THR A 358 -5.63 28.42 -15.98
C THR A 358 -6.32 29.76 -15.90
N ASP A 359 -7.53 29.89 -16.46
CA ASP A 359 -8.29 31.16 -16.44
C ASP A 359 -8.86 31.40 -15.05
N THR A 360 -9.49 30.39 -14.44
CA THR A 360 -9.95 30.47 -13.04
C THR A 360 -8.76 30.65 -12.09
N ALA A 361 -7.65 29.93 -12.30
CA ALA A 361 -6.43 30.10 -11.53
C ALA A 361 -5.92 31.54 -11.54
N LYS A 362 -5.83 32.14 -12.74
CA LYS A 362 -5.42 33.54 -12.92
C LYS A 362 -6.38 34.48 -12.20
N LEU A 363 -7.68 34.29 -12.36
CA LEU A 363 -8.69 35.13 -11.72
C LEU A 363 -8.56 35.10 -10.19
N LEU A 364 -8.37 33.93 -9.59
CA LEU A 364 -8.18 33.77 -8.14
C LEU A 364 -6.87 34.44 -7.67
N LEU A 365 -5.78 34.25 -8.44
CA LEU A 365 -4.50 34.90 -8.15
C LEU A 365 -4.61 36.42 -8.25
N ASP A 366 -5.22 36.97 -9.29
CA ASP A 366 -5.37 38.42 -9.49
C ASP A 366 -6.14 39.07 -8.33
N ARG A 367 -7.11 38.36 -7.75
CA ARG A 367 -7.88 38.84 -6.59
C ARG A 367 -7.09 38.84 -5.28
N ARG A 368 -6.25 37.84 -5.03
CA ARG A 368 -5.56 37.62 -3.75
C ARG A 368 -4.07 37.95 -3.79
N LEU A 369 -3.46 37.84 -4.96
CA LEU A 369 -2.06 38.10 -5.18
C LEU A 369 -1.89 38.74 -6.57
N PRO A 370 -2.07 40.07 -6.70
CA PRO A 370 -1.92 40.78 -7.97
C PRO A 370 -0.57 40.51 -8.64
N GLU A 371 -0.49 40.76 -9.97
CA GLU A 371 0.71 40.43 -10.76
C GLU A 371 1.99 41.04 -10.18
N SER A 372 1.94 42.30 -9.71
CA SER A 372 3.08 42.95 -9.04
C SER A 372 3.54 42.22 -7.79
N GLY A 373 2.64 41.62 -7.04
CA GLY A 373 2.96 40.75 -5.88
C GLY A 373 3.56 39.42 -6.30
N ARG A 374 3.04 38.81 -7.39
CA ARG A 374 3.55 37.53 -7.92
C ARG A 374 4.97 37.65 -8.48
N MET A 375 5.27 38.71 -9.19
CA MET A 375 6.62 38.98 -9.72
C MET A 375 7.70 39.06 -8.65
N ASN A 376 7.32 39.40 -7.42
CA ASN A 376 8.19 39.45 -6.26
C ASN A 376 8.14 38.19 -5.39
N LEU A 377 7.24 37.24 -5.70
CA LEU A 377 7.10 35.98 -4.96
C LEU A 377 8.09 34.95 -5.48
N THR A 378 8.85 34.37 -4.57
CA THR A 378 9.64 33.17 -4.80
C THR A 378 9.11 32.07 -3.91
N LEU A 379 8.65 30.97 -4.49
CA LEU A 379 8.33 29.73 -3.78
C LEU A 379 9.58 28.84 -3.75
N THR A 380 9.80 28.14 -2.64
CA THR A 380 10.90 27.19 -2.53
C THR A 380 10.36 25.76 -2.68
N LEU A 381 10.78 25.03 -3.71
CA LEU A 381 10.48 23.60 -3.84
C LEU A 381 11.49 22.80 -3.00
N LEU A 382 10.98 22.00 -2.06
CA LEU A 382 11.77 21.19 -1.15
C LEU A 382 11.65 19.71 -1.53
N PHE A 383 12.79 19.04 -1.64
CA PHE A 383 12.88 17.58 -1.70
C PHE A 383 13.55 17.05 -0.44
N ALA A 384 12.97 16.03 0.20
CA ALA A 384 13.54 15.33 1.36
C ALA A 384 14.44 14.14 0.97
N THR A 385 14.63 13.92 -0.34
CA THR A 385 15.46 12.86 -0.92
C THR A 385 16.66 13.46 -1.65
N PRO A 386 17.72 12.70 -1.88
CA PRO A 386 18.83 13.15 -2.71
C PRO A 386 18.36 13.54 -4.13
N ARG A 387 19.12 14.44 -4.74
CA ARG A 387 18.87 14.87 -6.12
C ARG A 387 18.95 13.68 -7.07
N THR A 388 17.90 13.52 -7.88
CA THR A 388 17.82 12.52 -8.96
C THR A 388 17.53 13.24 -10.27
N GLU A 389 17.65 12.52 -11.41
CA GLU A 389 17.25 13.07 -12.68
C GLU A 389 15.73 13.30 -12.75
N ALA A 390 14.93 12.38 -12.20
CA ALA A 390 13.47 12.51 -12.11
C ALA A 390 13.07 13.77 -11.32
N SER A 391 13.63 13.97 -10.12
CA SER A 391 13.36 15.16 -9.31
C SER A 391 13.81 16.46 -10.01
N SER A 392 14.90 16.39 -10.80
CA SER A 392 15.39 17.54 -11.56
C SER A 392 14.50 17.88 -12.77
N ARG A 393 13.95 16.87 -13.48
CA ARG A 393 12.97 17.09 -14.56
C ARG A 393 11.67 17.64 -14.02
N PHE A 394 11.16 17.06 -12.93
CA PHE A 394 9.95 17.53 -12.24
C PHE A 394 10.10 19.01 -11.82
N ALA A 395 11.23 19.36 -11.20
CA ALA A 395 11.48 20.74 -10.78
C ALA A 395 11.48 21.74 -11.95
N ARG A 396 12.13 21.39 -13.07
CA ARG A 396 12.13 22.25 -14.28
C ARG A 396 10.73 22.42 -14.89
N GLU A 397 9.93 21.35 -14.92
CA GLU A 397 8.56 21.47 -15.43
C GLU A 397 7.67 22.29 -14.50
N LEU A 398 7.81 22.12 -13.18
CA LEU A 398 7.08 22.93 -12.19
C LEU A 398 7.50 24.43 -12.29
N GLU A 399 8.80 24.70 -12.43
CA GLU A 399 9.32 26.06 -12.66
C GLU A 399 8.67 26.70 -13.88
N ARG A 400 8.69 26.01 -15.02
CA ARG A 400 8.06 26.49 -16.26
C ARG A 400 6.58 26.84 -16.09
N GLN A 401 5.82 26.02 -15.33
CA GLN A 401 4.40 26.25 -15.08
C GLN A 401 4.17 27.44 -14.13
N LEU A 402 4.99 27.57 -13.09
CA LEU A 402 4.92 28.71 -12.17
C LEU A 402 5.36 30.02 -12.81
N GLU A 403 6.35 30.01 -13.70
CA GLU A 403 6.75 31.19 -14.48
C GLU A 403 5.60 31.71 -15.38
N ALA A 404 4.77 30.81 -15.94
CA ALA A 404 3.56 31.20 -16.67
C ALA A 404 2.54 31.94 -15.78
N MET A 405 2.55 31.68 -14.47
CA MET A 405 1.79 32.38 -13.45
C MET A 405 2.53 33.61 -12.86
N LYS A 406 3.71 33.97 -13.38
CA LYS A 406 4.60 35.04 -12.88
C LYS A 406 5.13 34.80 -11.46
N ILE A 407 5.32 33.54 -11.07
CA ILE A 407 5.86 33.14 -9.78
C ILE A 407 7.24 32.48 -10.02
N ARG A 408 8.25 32.88 -9.23
CA ARG A 408 9.58 32.30 -9.28
C ARG A 408 9.68 31.05 -8.43
N LEU A 409 10.54 30.09 -8.82
CA LEU A 409 10.82 28.88 -8.06
C LEU A 409 12.30 28.81 -7.69
N ASP A 410 12.57 28.52 -6.43
CA ASP A 410 13.88 28.09 -5.94
C ASP A 410 13.81 26.61 -5.56
N VAL A 411 14.90 25.83 -5.73
CA VAL A 411 14.90 24.38 -5.49
C VAL A 411 15.94 24.03 -4.45
N LYS A 412 15.51 23.34 -3.38
CA LYS A 412 16.39 22.89 -2.29
C LYS A 412 16.19 21.41 -1.96
N TYR A 413 17.31 20.73 -1.72
CA TYR A 413 17.34 19.34 -1.26
C TYR A 413 17.72 19.33 0.22
N LEU A 414 16.79 18.85 1.07
CA LEU A 414 17.01 18.75 2.51
C LEU A 414 17.95 17.57 2.80
N ARG A 415 18.84 17.72 3.78
CA ARG A 415 19.72 16.63 4.24
C ARG A 415 18.94 15.63 5.11
N LYS A 416 18.01 16.15 5.90
CA LYS A 416 17.09 15.39 6.75
C LYS A 416 15.73 16.12 6.80
N PRO A 417 14.61 15.42 7.07
CA PRO A 417 13.28 16.03 7.09
C PRO A 417 13.15 17.23 8.02
N GLU A 418 13.85 17.22 9.16
CA GLU A 418 13.80 18.28 10.19
C GLU A 418 14.39 19.61 9.72
N ASP A 419 15.26 19.61 8.71
CA ASP A 419 15.86 20.84 8.16
C ASP A 419 14.80 21.78 7.56
N ILE A 420 13.56 21.31 7.37
CA ILE A 420 12.42 22.15 6.97
C ILE A 420 12.12 23.26 7.98
N ARG A 421 12.46 23.06 9.27
CA ARG A 421 12.27 24.06 10.32
C ARG A 421 13.14 25.31 10.12
N ASP A 422 14.22 25.19 9.34
CA ASP A 422 15.13 26.28 9.02
C ASP A 422 14.74 27.01 7.72
N VAL A 423 13.75 26.50 6.97
CA VAL A 423 13.28 27.15 5.75
C VAL A 423 12.50 28.41 6.08
N ARG A 424 12.90 29.52 5.48
CA ARG A 424 12.22 30.82 5.60
C ARG A 424 11.47 31.11 4.30
N GLY A 425 10.29 31.72 4.45
CA GLY A 425 9.40 32.04 3.30
C GLY A 425 8.54 30.86 2.85
N PRO A 426 7.65 31.10 1.89
CA PRO A 426 6.66 30.11 1.42
C PRO A 426 7.33 28.99 0.62
N TYR A 427 6.91 27.76 0.86
CA TYR A 427 7.48 26.59 0.19
C TYR A 427 6.40 25.61 -0.28
N LEU A 428 6.81 24.83 -1.27
CA LEU A 428 6.16 23.60 -1.73
C LEU A 428 7.08 22.44 -1.35
N LYS A 429 6.60 21.41 -0.69
CA LYS A 429 7.41 20.22 -0.41
C LYS A 429 6.90 19.05 -1.24
N PHE A 430 7.78 18.50 -2.09
CA PHE A 430 7.48 17.25 -2.78
C PHE A 430 7.48 16.12 -1.75
N LEU A 431 6.32 15.50 -1.60
CA LEU A 431 6.06 14.48 -0.59
C LEU A 431 5.67 13.17 -1.28
N GLU A 432 6.38 12.13 -0.93
CA GLU A 432 6.05 10.75 -1.25
C GLU A 432 5.48 10.09 0.01
N TYR A 433 4.30 9.49 -0.11
CA TYR A 433 3.66 8.79 1.00
C TYR A 433 3.17 7.42 0.54
N THR A 434 3.62 6.36 1.24
CA THR A 434 3.16 4.99 1.03
C THR A 434 2.32 4.58 2.22
N MET A 435 1.08 4.19 1.98
CA MET A 435 0.21 3.71 3.05
C MET A 435 0.71 2.35 3.55
N ASP A 436 0.78 2.20 4.86
CA ASP A 436 1.17 0.95 5.51
C ASP A 436 0.03 -0.08 5.46
N PHE A 437 -1.23 0.37 5.56
CA PHE A 437 -2.41 -0.49 5.47
C PHE A 437 -3.54 0.21 4.70
N PRO A 438 -4.44 -0.54 4.04
CA PRO A 438 -5.44 0.00 3.10
C PRO A 438 -6.66 0.57 3.83
N ASP A 439 -6.45 1.66 4.58
CA ASP A 439 -7.52 2.40 5.28
C ASP A 439 -7.28 3.91 5.14
N PRO A 440 -8.31 4.73 4.83
CA PRO A 440 -8.15 6.18 4.69
C PRO A 440 -7.48 6.86 5.87
N GLU A 441 -7.66 6.36 7.11
CA GLU A 441 -6.97 6.87 8.30
C GLU A 441 -5.45 6.89 8.12
N ASN A 442 -4.90 5.87 7.45
CA ASN A 442 -3.45 5.69 7.31
C ASN A 442 -2.76 6.75 6.43
N ILE A 443 -3.51 7.48 5.62
CA ILE A 443 -2.98 8.60 4.82
C ILE A 443 -3.43 9.95 5.37
N ILE A 444 -4.70 10.09 5.75
CA ILE A 444 -5.26 11.39 6.09
C ILE A 444 -4.79 11.86 7.47
N VAL A 445 -4.78 10.99 8.48
CA VAL A 445 -4.35 11.36 9.83
C VAL A 445 -2.88 11.80 9.87
N PRO A 446 -1.92 11.03 9.33
CA PRO A 446 -0.52 11.46 9.32
C PRO A 446 -0.29 12.77 8.57
N LEU A 447 -0.98 12.99 7.46
CA LEU A 447 -0.70 14.16 6.60
C LEU A 447 -1.41 15.44 7.05
N TYR A 448 -2.59 15.33 7.70
CA TYR A 448 -3.44 16.51 7.90
C TYR A 448 -3.93 16.72 9.33
N HIS A 449 -3.84 15.77 10.26
CA HIS A 449 -4.18 16.02 11.66
C HIS A 449 -3.18 17.01 12.27
N SER A 450 -3.67 18.07 12.93
CA SER A 450 -2.83 19.17 13.42
C SER A 450 -1.73 18.74 14.41
N ARG A 451 -1.96 17.66 15.17
CA ARG A 451 -1.00 17.08 16.13
C ARG A 451 -0.02 16.07 15.51
N SER A 452 -0.09 15.84 14.21
CA SER A 452 0.82 14.89 13.53
C SER A 452 2.18 15.53 13.28
N ILE A 453 3.25 14.84 13.69
CA ILE A 453 4.63 15.23 13.38
C ILE A 453 4.91 15.22 11.86
N ILE A 454 4.23 14.35 11.12
CA ILE A 454 4.36 14.31 9.65
C ILE A 454 3.77 15.56 9.05
N ASN A 455 2.58 16.01 9.52
CA ASN A 455 1.99 17.27 9.09
C ASN A 455 2.89 18.47 9.46
N GLU A 456 3.43 18.50 10.69
CA GLU A 456 4.38 19.55 11.13
C GLU A 456 5.60 19.65 10.19
N LEU A 457 6.15 18.50 9.78
CA LEU A 457 7.31 18.41 8.88
C LEU A 457 6.94 18.56 7.38
N ASN A 458 5.69 18.84 7.04
CA ASN A 458 5.27 19.04 5.65
C ASN A 458 4.65 20.42 5.43
N GLY A 459 3.36 20.60 5.74
CA GLY A 459 2.63 21.82 5.41
C GLY A 459 2.22 22.67 6.60
N ARG A 460 2.32 22.15 7.81
CA ARG A 460 1.87 22.79 9.07
C ARG A 460 0.40 23.26 8.99
N TYR A 461 -0.41 22.39 8.38
CA TYR A 461 -1.83 22.63 8.26
C TYR A 461 -2.55 22.39 9.59
N GLY A 462 -3.57 23.19 9.90
CA GLY A 462 -4.39 23.02 11.08
C GLY A 462 -5.85 23.39 10.81
N SER A 463 -6.75 22.47 11.12
CA SER A 463 -8.19 22.66 11.01
C SER A 463 -8.90 21.90 12.15
N PRO A 464 -9.39 22.59 13.20
CA PRO A 464 -10.08 21.94 14.31
C PRO A 464 -11.27 21.10 13.84
N ARG A 465 -12.01 21.57 12.83
CA ARG A 465 -13.13 20.81 12.25
C ARG A 465 -12.67 19.51 11.59
N LEU A 466 -11.52 19.52 10.92
CA LEU A 466 -10.94 18.32 10.33
C LEU A 466 -10.47 17.35 11.42
N ASP A 467 -9.79 17.86 12.43
CA ASP A 467 -9.30 17.04 13.56
C ASP A 467 -10.46 16.31 14.26
N ASP A 468 -11.58 17.00 14.53
CA ASP A 468 -12.78 16.41 15.13
C ASP A 468 -13.36 15.26 14.26
N LEU A 469 -13.43 15.45 12.94
CA LEU A 469 -13.92 14.40 12.03
C LEU A 469 -12.97 13.22 11.95
N LEU A 470 -11.66 13.45 12.00
CA LEU A 470 -10.65 12.39 12.03
C LEU A 470 -10.79 11.56 13.31
N GLU A 471 -10.92 12.21 14.48
CA GLU A 471 -11.10 11.53 15.75
C GLU A 471 -12.42 10.73 15.81
N GLN A 472 -13.51 11.26 15.22
CA GLN A 472 -14.76 10.52 15.07
C GLN A 472 -14.59 9.29 14.15
N SER A 473 -13.88 9.42 13.03
CA SER A 473 -13.68 8.34 12.07
C SER A 473 -12.87 7.17 12.63
N GLU A 474 -11.97 7.42 13.58
CA GLU A 474 -11.14 6.39 14.23
C GLU A 474 -11.97 5.41 15.06
N VAL A 475 -13.06 5.90 15.68
CA VAL A 475 -13.90 5.12 16.61
C VAL A 475 -15.23 4.67 16.00
N GLU A 476 -15.63 5.13 14.82
CA GLU A 476 -16.91 4.79 14.19
C GLU A 476 -16.88 3.36 13.58
N PRO A 477 -17.57 2.39 14.17
CA PRO A 477 -17.52 1.00 13.71
C PRO A 477 -18.37 0.74 12.46
N SER A 478 -19.36 1.61 12.17
CA SER A 478 -20.22 1.47 11.00
C SER A 478 -19.48 1.96 9.75
N TRP A 479 -19.16 1.07 8.85
CA TRP A 479 -18.48 1.39 7.60
C TRP A 479 -19.17 2.50 6.79
N GLY A 480 -20.49 2.44 6.66
CA GLY A 480 -21.27 3.45 5.92
C GLY A 480 -21.18 4.85 6.55
N LYS A 481 -21.26 4.95 7.89
CA LYS A 481 -21.10 6.21 8.61
C LYS A 481 -19.65 6.70 8.50
N ARG A 482 -18.67 5.82 8.67
CA ARG A 482 -17.26 6.13 8.57
C ARG A 482 -16.89 6.64 7.16
N ALA A 483 -17.42 6.01 6.11
CA ALA A 483 -17.26 6.49 4.73
C ALA A 483 -17.91 7.87 4.53
N GLY A 484 -19.01 8.17 5.26
CA GLY A 484 -19.62 9.50 5.32
C GLY A 484 -18.67 10.54 5.89
N LEU A 485 -18.02 10.24 7.03
CA LEU A 485 -17.03 11.13 7.66
C LEU A 485 -15.87 11.41 6.71
N PHE A 486 -15.31 10.39 6.04
CA PHE A 486 -14.22 10.61 5.08
C PHE A 486 -14.62 11.45 3.87
N ARG A 487 -15.88 11.40 3.40
CA ARG A 487 -16.37 12.30 2.36
C ARG A 487 -16.42 13.77 2.83
N GLU A 488 -16.83 14.01 4.09
CA GLU A 488 -16.79 15.36 4.66
C GLU A 488 -15.35 15.85 4.87
N ILE A 489 -14.45 14.96 5.30
CA ILE A 489 -13.02 15.23 5.41
C ILE A 489 -12.44 15.65 4.06
N GLU A 490 -12.67 14.86 3.00
CA GLU A 490 -12.19 15.22 1.65
C GLU A 490 -12.73 16.55 1.17
N LYS A 491 -14.01 16.85 1.45
CA LYS A 491 -14.61 18.14 1.10
C LYS A 491 -13.86 19.30 1.73
N ILE A 492 -13.50 19.21 3.02
CA ILE A 492 -12.70 20.22 3.70
C ILE A 492 -11.32 20.34 3.03
N LEU A 493 -10.67 19.21 2.72
CA LEU A 493 -9.37 19.22 2.05
C LEU A 493 -9.41 19.86 0.66
N TYR A 494 -10.51 19.70 -0.09
CA TYR A 494 -10.70 20.41 -1.38
C TYR A 494 -11.00 21.90 -1.21
N GLU A 495 -11.65 22.29 -0.12
CA GLU A 495 -11.94 23.69 0.19
C GLU A 495 -10.69 24.43 0.69
N GLU A 496 -9.91 23.80 1.55
CA GLU A 496 -8.77 24.41 2.23
C GLU A 496 -7.39 24.15 1.56
N VAL A 497 -7.31 23.12 0.72
CA VAL A 497 -6.13 22.77 -0.11
C VAL A 497 -4.80 22.78 0.67
N PRO A 498 -4.63 21.94 1.69
CA PRO A 498 -3.36 21.89 2.44
C PRO A 498 -2.20 21.32 1.62
N SER A 499 -2.52 20.56 0.60
CA SER A 499 -1.56 20.03 -0.37
C SER A 499 -2.22 19.86 -1.74
N ILE A 500 -1.42 19.66 -2.78
CA ILE A 500 -1.87 19.35 -4.13
C ILE A 500 -1.60 17.88 -4.39
N PRO A 501 -2.63 17.00 -4.47
CA PRO A 501 -2.46 15.65 -4.96
C PRO A 501 -1.91 15.67 -6.39
N LEU A 502 -0.84 14.90 -6.66
CA LEU A 502 -0.18 14.87 -7.97
C LEU A 502 -0.51 13.59 -8.72
N PHE A 503 0.01 12.47 -8.24
CA PHE A 503 -0.12 11.18 -8.90
C PHE A 503 0.12 10.02 -7.93
N SER A 504 -0.33 8.83 -8.33
CA SER A 504 0.00 7.55 -7.69
C SER A 504 0.95 6.74 -8.55
N GLU A 505 1.78 5.92 -7.92
CA GLU A 505 2.69 5.01 -8.61
C GLU A 505 1.94 3.81 -9.18
N ARG A 506 2.39 3.32 -10.35
CA ARG A 506 1.99 2.03 -10.91
C ARG A 506 3.13 1.04 -10.82
N VAL A 507 2.83 -0.17 -10.40
CA VAL A 507 3.75 -1.29 -10.49
C VAL A 507 3.43 -2.10 -11.74
N ARG A 508 4.47 -2.49 -12.48
CA ARG A 508 4.39 -3.36 -13.66
C ARG A 508 5.30 -4.55 -13.48
N ILE A 509 4.76 -5.72 -13.76
CA ILE A 509 5.57 -6.95 -13.83
C ILE A 509 5.42 -7.59 -15.20
N ALA A 510 6.51 -8.13 -15.70
CA ALA A 510 6.54 -8.93 -16.91
C ALA A 510 6.64 -10.41 -16.54
N LEU A 511 5.86 -11.23 -17.22
CA LEU A 511 5.78 -12.67 -17.02
C LEU A 511 6.14 -13.39 -18.31
N LEU A 512 6.83 -14.52 -18.19
CA LEU A 512 7.01 -15.44 -19.31
C LEU A 512 5.67 -16.09 -19.71
N PRO A 513 5.50 -16.50 -20.97
CA PRO A 513 4.26 -17.04 -21.49
C PRO A 513 3.72 -18.26 -20.73
N GLN A 514 4.57 -19.08 -20.11
CA GLN A 514 4.19 -20.27 -19.36
C GLN A 514 3.70 -19.97 -17.92
N VAL A 515 3.81 -18.75 -17.43
CA VAL A 515 3.40 -18.41 -16.06
C VAL A 515 1.89 -18.19 -16.01
N ARG A 516 1.22 -18.83 -15.05
CA ARG A 516 -0.23 -18.75 -14.82
C ARG A 516 -0.55 -18.48 -13.36
N GLY A 517 -1.77 -17.98 -13.10
CA GLY A 517 -2.29 -17.80 -11.74
C GLY A 517 -1.74 -16.59 -11.00
N VAL A 518 -1.04 -15.68 -11.67
CA VAL A 518 -0.54 -14.45 -11.05
C VAL A 518 -1.67 -13.44 -10.93
N SER A 519 -1.91 -12.96 -9.70
CA SER A 519 -2.77 -11.82 -9.41
C SER A 519 -1.92 -10.76 -8.71
N LEU A 520 -1.75 -9.61 -9.34
CA LEU A 520 -0.94 -8.52 -8.79
C LEU A 520 -1.80 -7.68 -7.83
N PRO A 521 -1.56 -7.72 -6.51
CA PRO A 521 -2.35 -6.94 -5.56
C PRO A 521 -2.06 -5.46 -5.66
N ALA A 522 -3.04 -4.62 -5.34
CA ALA A 522 -2.89 -3.17 -5.34
C ALA A 522 -1.97 -2.64 -4.22
N MET A 523 -1.69 -3.44 -3.18
CA MET A 523 -0.61 -3.15 -2.23
C MET A 523 0.79 -3.41 -2.81
N GLY A 524 0.87 -3.75 -4.09
CA GLY A 524 2.11 -3.96 -4.80
C GLY A 524 2.67 -5.38 -4.65
N PHE A 525 3.86 -5.56 -5.22
CA PHE A 525 4.56 -6.83 -5.30
C PHE A 525 4.79 -7.54 -3.94
N ILE A 526 4.88 -6.78 -2.86
CA ILE A 526 5.11 -7.29 -1.50
C ILE A 526 4.08 -8.34 -1.11
N PHE A 527 2.81 -8.11 -1.44
CA PHE A 527 1.68 -8.96 -1.08
C PHE A 527 1.31 -9.98 -2.17
N LEU A 528 2.21 -10.23 -3.14
CA LEU A 528 1.98 -11.23 -4.18
C LEU A 528 1.87 -12.63 -3.55
N ASP A 529 0.72 -13.26 -3.70
CA ASP A 529 0.48 -14.62 -3.23
C ASP A 529 0.95 -15.63 -4.29
N VAL A 530 2.09 -16.28 -4.02
CA VAL A 530 2.72 -17.20 -4.96
C VAL A 530 2.07 -18.60 -4.94
N LYS A 531 1.29 -18.94 -3.93
CA LYS A 531 0.71 -20.29 -3.77
C LYS A 531 -0.21 -20.71 -4.93
N ASP A 532 -0.83 -19.72 -5.60
CA ASP A 532 -1.74 -19.95 -6.73
C ASP A 532 -1.05 -19.89 -8.10
N ILE A 533 0.24 -19.55 -8.13
CA ILE A 533 1.06 -19.52 -9.35
C ILE A 533 1.48 -20.93 -9.75
N TRP A 534 1.47 -21.22 -11.04
CA TRP A 534 1.94 -22.46 -11.62
C TRP A 534 2.55 -22.24 -13.00
N LEU A 535 3.37 -23.19 -13.45
CA LEU A 535 4.02 -23.16 -14.75
C LEU A 535 3.34 -24.16 -15.68
N GLU A 536 2.95 -23.67 -16.87
CA GLU A 536 2.50 -24.47 -18.00
C GLU A 536 3.73 -24.94 -18.77
N ASP A 537 3.70 -26.16 -19.34
CA ASP A 537 4.82 -26.71 -20.13
C ASP A 537 5.00 -25.95 -21.44
#